data_3a887f5bfe58d91b57702cf8aef856a5
#
_entry.id   3a887f5bfe58d91b57702cf8aef856a5
#
_cell.length_a   1.000
_cell.length_b   1.000
_cell.length_c   1.000
_cell.angle_alpha   90.00
_cell.angle_beta   90.00
_cell.angle_gamma   90.00
#
_symmetry.space_group_name_H-M   'P 1'
#
loop_
_entity.id
_entity.type
_entity.pdbx_description
1 polymer ?
#
loop_
_entity_poly.entity_id
_entity_poly.type
_entity_poly.pdbx_seq_one_letter_code
_entity_poly.pdbx_strand_id
1 'polypeptide(L)'
;MRQGGEEKVYPEVDRLIARGEAHVWWWRSPGRVDPADLRLLATGEFRRALGMLSERDAAEFVHTRAGARRALGQLLGTAAADVDLGRRRCPGCGSDGHGPPQVLRPAVPLAISLSRTAGWGVFAVGAGTAIGVDAEALRPVREALLSDTVLTAAERGHLRDVPEGTARQCAFHRVWTRKEAVVKAVGVGLAGTDLGRLETRPDRTGRVRVTHHTDDHATAWTVQDLHLSDRLAVALARPAGPASRGAVHLHPPV
;
A
#
# COMPACT_ATOMS: atom_id res chain seq x y z
N MET A 1 26.88 -18.27 -28.24
CA MET A 1 27.49 -17.20 -27.43
C MET A 1 26.39 -16.63 -26.54
N ARG A 2 26.39 -16.94 -25.24
CA ARG A 2 25.50 -16.28 -24.27
C ARG A 2 26.19 -14.97 -23.94
N GLN A 3 25.55 -13.84 -24.32
CA GLN A 3 25.98 -12.56 -23.85
C GLN A 3 25.71 -12.54 -22.33
N GLY A 4 26.77 -12.52 -21.53
CA GLY A 4 26.70 -12.27 -20.11
C GLY A 4 26.24 -10.81 -19.91
N GLY A 5 24.95 -10.62 -19.62
CA GLY A 5 24.47 -9.33 -19.18
C GLY A 5 25.11 -9.05 -17.83
N GLU A 6 25.86 -7.96 -17.72
CA GLU A 6 26.33 -7.45 -16.43
C GLU A 6 25.11 -7.29 -15.53
N GLU A 7 25.06 -8.01 -14.42
CA GLU A 7 24.03 -7.89 -13.41
C GLU A 7 24.16 -6.50 -12.76
N LYS A 8 23.25 -5.61 -13.12
CA LYS A 8 23.27 -4.23 -12.63
C LYS A 8 23.04 -4.24 -11.12
N VAL A 9 24.06 -3.79 -10.38
CA VAL A 9 24.01 -3.67 -8.93
C VAL A 9 23.21 -2.41 -8.54
N TYR A 10 22.36 -2.54 -7.54
CA TYR A 10 21.55 -1.44 -6.99
C TYR A 10 21.89 -1.21 -5.50
N PRO A 11 22.93 -0.42 -5.17
CA PRO A 11 23.42 -0.28 -3.80
C PRO A 11 22.37 0.24 -2.81
N GLU A 12 21.45 1.08 -3.28
CA GLU A 12 20.35 1.58 -2.43
C GLU A 12 19.36 0.47 -2.08
N VAL A 13 19.09 -0.46 -3.01
CA VAL A 13 18.25 -1.63 -2.76
C VAL A 13 18.90 -2.55 -1.73
N ASP A 14 20.18 -2.84 -1.88
CA ASP A 14 20.94 -3.69 -0.96
C ASP A 14 20.95 -3.09 0.45
N ARG A 15 21.14 -1.77 0.54
CA ARG A 15 21.10 -1.03 1.82
C ARG A 15 19.71 -1.09 2.46
N LEU A 16 18.66 -0.84 1.69
CA LEU A 16 17.28 -0.90 2.15
C LEU A 16 16.96 -2.29 2.71
N ILE A 17 17.36 -3.34 1.99
CA ILE A 17 17.13 -4.73 2.41
C ILE A 17 17.91 -5.05 3.68
N ALA A 18 19.20 -4.75 3.72
CA ALA A 18 20.07 -5.04 4.87
C ALA A 18 19.59 -4.37 6.16
N ARG A 19 19.00 -3.18 6.04
CA ARG A 19 18.47 -2.42 7.18
C ARG A 19 17.01 -2.71 7.49
N GLY A 20 16.30 -3.43 6.64
CA GLY A 20 14.85 -3.64 6.78
C GLY A 20 14.07 -2.34 6.76
N GLU A 21 14.49 -1.39 5.93
CA GLU A 21 13.89 -0.07 5.78
C GLU A 21 12.67 -0.11 4.85
N ALA A 22 11.87 0.94 4.90
CA ALA A 22 10.80 1.17 3.92
C ALA A 22 10.78 2.65 3.55
N HIS A 23 10.39 2.93 2.31
CA HIS A 23 10.25 4.27 1.78
C HIS A 23 8.80 4.49 1.38
N VAL A 24 8.24 5.66 1.72
CA VAL A 24 6.84 6.02 1.41
C VAL A 24 6.82 7.39 0.76
N TRP A 25 6.25 7.46 -0.43
CA TRP A 25 5.97 8.70 -1.17
C TRP A 25 4.48 8.95 -1.19
N TRP A 26 4.10 10.23 -1.20
CA TRP A 26 2.71 10.61 -1.41
C TRP A 26 2.65 11.91 -2.20
N TRP A 27 1.54 12.13 -2.88
CA TRP A 27 1.30 13.29 -3.73
C TRP A 27 -0.18 13.56 -3.90
N ARG A 28 -0.46 14.77 -4.35
CA ARG A 28 -1.81 15.16 -4.78
C ARG A 28 -1.94 14.97 -6.28
N SER A 29 -3.04 14.34 -6.71
CA SER A 29 -3.41 14.30 -8.12
C SER A 29 -3.87 15.70 -8.56
N PRO A 30 -3.47 16.14 -9.76
CA PRO A 30 -3.92 17.42 -10.31
C PRO A 30 -5.41 17.44 -10.68
N GLY A 31 -6.12 16.32 -10.54
CA GLY A 31 -7.56 16.17 -10.85
C GLY A 31 -7.88 16.04 -12.32
N ARG A 32 -6.90 16.14 -13.20
CA ARG A 32 -6.96 15.90 -14.64
C ARG A 32 -5.80 15.01 -15.08
N VAL A 33 -5.98 14.29 -16.16
CA VAL A 33 -4.93 13.42 -16.70
C VAL A 33 -3.83 14.27 -17.34
N ASP A 34 -2.57 14.03 -16.91
CA ASP A 34 -1.40 14.63 -17.53
C ASP A 34 -0.89 13.72 -18.66
N PRO A 35 -0.73 14.23 -19.90
CA PRO A 35 -0.13 13.47 -21.00
C PRO A 35 1.27 12.94 -20.71
N ALA A 36 2.06 13.62 -19.86
CA ALA A 36 3.37 13.15 -19.45
C ALA A 36 3.28 11.92 -18.55
N ASP A 37 2.26 11.83 -17.70
CA ASP A 37 1.98 10.66 -16.87
C ASP A 37 1.50 9.47 -17.70
N LEU A 38 0.66 9.73 -18.72
CA LEU A 38 0.16 8.67 -19.62
C LEU A 38 1.30 7.94 -20.35
N ARG A 39 2.34 8.66 -20.74
CA ARG A 39 3.51 8.06 -21.42
C ARG A 39 4.29 7.07 -20.57
N LEU A 40 4.11 7.13 -19.26
CA LEU A 40 4.76 6.21 -18.33
C LEU A 40 3.94 4.93 -18.07
N LEU A 41 2.68 4.87 -18.51
CA LEU A 41 1.81 3.74 -18.22
C LEU A 41 2.06 2.57 -19.19
N ALA A 42 2.01 1.35 -18.65
CA ALA A 42 1.91 0.16 -19.47
C ALA A 42 0.55 0.10 -20.20
N THR A 43 0.51 -0.59 -21.33
CA THR A 43 -0.71 -0.70 -22.17
C THR A 43 -1.96 -1.13 -21.38
N GLY A 44 -1.81 -2.09 -20.45
CA GLY A 44 -2.93 -2.54 -19.61
C GLY A 44 -3.43 -1.49 -18.64
N GLU A 45 -2.53 -0.68 -18.07
CA GLU A 45 -2.88 0.44 -17.20
C GLU A 45 -3.57 1.56 -17.99
N PHE A 46 -3.05 1.85 -19.18
CA PHE A 46 -3.66 2.84 -20.09
C PHE A 46 -5.12 2.45 -20.44
N ARG A 47 -5.34 1.21 -20.86
CA ARG A 47 -6.70 0.69 -21.13
C ARG A 47 -7.62 0.79 -19.91
N ARG A 48 -7.07 0.48 -18.71
CA ARG A 48 -7.83 0.62 -17.46
C ARG A 48 -8.21 2.05 -17.17
N ALA A 49 -7.32 3.01 -17.40
CA ALA A 49 -7.60 4.44 -17.23
C ALA A 49 -8.73 4.91 -18.17
N LEU A 50 -8.69 4.48 -19.45
CA LEU A 50 -9.73 4.81 -20.43
C LEU A 50 -11.11 4.23 -20.08
N GLY A 51 -11.15 3.10 -19.37
CA GLY A 51 -12.41 2.48 -18.92
C GLY A 51 -13.00 3.07 -17.64
N MET A 52 -12.37 4.08 -17.04
CA MET A 52 -12.89 4.72 -15.83
C MET A 52 -13.94 5.76 -16.18
N LEU A 53 -15.09 5.72 -15.45
CA LEU A 53 -16.22 6.62 -15.70
C LEU A 53 -15.97 8.06 -15.25
N SER A 54 -15.08 8.24 -14.27
CA SER A 54 -14.73 9.55 -13.71
C SER A 54 -13.35 9.97 -14.19
N GLU A 55 -13.27 11.14 -14.84
CA GLU A 55 -11.99 11.74 -15.24
C GLU A 55 -11.07 11.96 -14.02
N ARG A 56 -11.64 12.36 -12.89
CA ARG A 56 -10.91 12.53 -11.65
C ARG A 56 -10.29 11.22 -11.16
N ASP A 57 -11.03 10.12 -11.20
CA ASP A 57 -10.53 8.81 -10.78
C ASP A 57 -9.48 8.29 -11.76
N ALA A 58 -9.65 8.55 -13.06
CA ALA A 58 -8.65 8.25 -14.07
C ALA A 58 -7.37 9.04 -13.84
N ALA A 59 -7.46 10.34 -13.56
CA ALA A 59 -6.32 11.20 -13.25
C ALA A 59 -5.58 10.72 -11.99
N GLU A 60 -6.32 10.39 -10.93
CA GLU A 60 -5.75 9.87 -9.69
C GLU A 60 -5.03 8.53 -9.93
N PHE A 61 -5.63 7.64 -10.71
CA PHE A 61 -5.01 6.37 -11.08
C PHE A 61 -3.73 6.56 -11.91
N VAL A 62 -3.79 7.35 -12.97
CA VAL A 62 -2.67 7.64 -13.89
C VAL A 62 -1.52 8.27 -13.12
N HIS A 63 -1.82 9.33 -12.37
CA HIS A 63 -0.83 10.05 -11.58
C HIS A 63 -0.15 9.16 -10.53
N THR A 64 -0.93 8.31 -9.84
CA THR A 64 -0.38 7.36 -8.86
C THR A 64 0.56 6.35 -9.51
N ARG A 65 0.23 5.83 -10.69
CA ARG A 65 1.08 4.89 -11.42
C ARG A 65 2.36 5.52 -11.96
N ALA A 66 2.25 6.73 -12.49
CA ALA A 66 3.40 7.50 -12.95
C ALA A 66 4.32 7.92 -11.80
N GLY A 67 3.73 8.40 -10.69
CA GLY A 67 4.47 8.75 -9.48
C GLY A 67 5.26 7.57 -8.92
N ALA A 68 4.67 6.38 -8.87
CA ALA A 68 5.36 5.16 -8.43
C ALA A 68 6.59 4.84 -9.32
N ARG A 69 6.48 5.02 -10.65
CA ARG A 69 7.62 4.82 -11.55
C ARG A 69 8.72 5.86 -11.36
N ARG A 70 8.35 7.13 -11.14
CA ARG A 70 9.33 8.18 -10.83
C ARG A 70 10.06 7.90 -9.51
N ALA A 71 9.31 7.52 -8.46
CA ALA A 71 9.89 7.16 -7.16
C ALA A 71 10.85 5.97 -7.27
N LEU A 72 10.46 4.91 -7.97
CA LEU A 72 11.34 3.77 -8.24
C LEU A 72 12.52 4.15 -9.12
N GLY A 73 12.32 4.96 -10.15
CA GLY A 73 13.39 5.45 -11.01
C GLY A 73 14.46 6.21 -10.22
N GLN A 74 14.05 7.08 -9.31
CA GLN A 74 14.96 7.78 -8.40
C GLN A 74 15.70 6.81 -7.47
N LEU A 75 14.97 5.87 -6.85
CA LEU A 75 15.56 4.87 -5.94
C LEU A 75 16.57 3.96 -6.64
N LEU A 76 16.29 3.60 -7.90
CA LEU A 76 17.07 2.64 -8.68
C LEU A 76 18.11 3.31 -9.61
N GLY A 77 18.16 4.64 -9.64
CA GLY A 77 19.06 5.36 -10.57
C GLY A 77 18.78 5.03 -12.03
N THR A 78 17.50 4.92 -12.43
CA THR A 78 17.07 4.64 -13.81
C THR A 78 15.94 5.57 -14.23
N ALA A 79 15.68 5.67 -15.55
CA ALA A 79 14.57 6.48 -16.02
C ALA A 79 13.22 5.86 -15.59
N ALA A 80 12.25 6.71 -15.26
CA ALA A 80 10.90 6.24 -14.88
C ALA A 80 10.22 5.41 -15.98
N ALA A 81 10.55 5.67 -17.25
CA ALA A 81 10.05 4.94 -18.41
C ALA A 81 10.61 3.50 -18.50
N ASP A 82 11.77 3.24 -17.89
CA ASP A 82 12.39 1.90 -17.86
C ASP A 82 11.88 1.05 -16.68
N VAL A 83 11.06 1.62 -15.81
CA VAL A 83 10.42 0.91 -14.71
C VAL A 83 9.13 0.26 -15.19
N ASP A 84 9.08 -1.06 -15.15
CA ASP A 84 7.89 -1.83 -15.49
C ASP A 84 7.25 -2.42 -14.24
N LEU A 85 5.95 -2.17 -14.09
CA LEU A 85 5.14 -2.65 -12.96
C LEU A 85 4.14 -3.69 -13.44
N GLY A 86 4.04 -4.78 -12.68
CA GLY A 86 3.07 -5.83 -12.93
C GLY A 86 2.36 -6.28 -11.67
N ARG A 87 1.88 -7.50 -11.71
CA ARG A 87 1.25 -8.19 -10.57
C ARG A 87 1.87 -9.56 -10.39
N ARG A 88 2.01 -9.98 -9.15
CA ARG A 88 2.25 -11.38 -8.81
C ARG A 88 0.93 -12.14 -8.89
N ARG A 89 1.01 -13.44 -9.01
CA ARG A 89 -0.14 -14.32 -8.82
C ARG A 89 -0.78 -14.09 -7.44
N CYS A 90 -2.09 -14.14 -7.39
CA CYS A 90 -2.81 -14.08 -6.13
C CYS A 90 -2.40 -15.28 -5.24
N PRO A 91 -1.88 -15.07 -4.03
CA PRO A 91 -1.46 -16.17 -3.16
C PRO A 91 -2.65 -17.02 -2.66
N GLY A 92 -3.87 -16.49 -2.72
CA GLY A 92 -5.06 -17.23 -2.29
C GLY A 92 -5.64 -18.14 -3.36
N CYS A 93 -5.80 -17.66 -4.61
CA CYS A 93 -6.48 -18.43 -5.67
C CYS A 93 -5.59 -18.71 -6.90
N GLY A 94 -4.33 -18.27 -6.91
CA GLY A 94 -3.40 -18.50 -8.04
C GLY A 94 -3.70 -17.66 -9.30
N SER A 95 -4.70 -16.81 -9.30
CA SER A 95 -5.08 -16.00 -10.47
C SER A 95 -4.02 -14.96 -10.82
N ASP A 96 -3.77 -14.76 -12.10
CA ASP A 96 -2.93 -13.69 -12.63
C ASP A 96 -3.71 -12.36 -12.82
N GLY A 97 -5.05 -12.40 -12.79
CA GLY A 97 -5.92 -11.23 -13.00
C GLY A 97 -5.93 -10.24 -11.84
N HIS A 98 -5.62 -10.71 -10.65
CA HIS A 98 -5.46 -9.90 -9.45
C HIS A 98 -4.32 -10.48 -8.59
N GLY A 99 -3.83 -9.69 -7.65
CA GLY A 99 -2.69 -10.05 -6.80
C GLY A 99 -1.85 -8.82 -6.47
N PRO A 100 -0.87 -8.95 -5.58
CA PRO A 100 -0.08 -7.81 -5.15
C PRO A 100 0.77 -7.26 -6.31
N PRO A 101 0.99 -5.95 -6.36
CA PRO A 101 1.85 -5.34 -7.35
C PRO A 101 3.31 -5.77 -7.17
N GLN A 102 4.07 -5.77 -8.26
CA GLN A 102 5.50 -6.06 -8.27
C GLN A 102 6.24 -5.19 -9.27
N VAL A 103 7.54 -5.04 -9.06
CA VAL A 103 8.46 -4.49 -10.05
C VAL A 103 8.88 -5.62 -10.98
N LEU A 104 8.62 -5.47 -12.29
CA LEU A 104 9.03 -6.45 -13.31
C LEU A 104 10.40 -6.09 -13.88
N ARG A 105 10.64 -4.81 -14.10
CA ARG A 105 11.90 -4.28 -14.59
C ARG A 105 12.24 -2.95 -13.91
N PRO A 106 13.49 -2.80 -13.50
CA PRO A 106 14.50 -3.84 -13.39
C PRO A 106 14.09 -4.91 -12.37
N ALA A 107 14.58 -6.14 -12.54
CA ALA A 107 14.33 -7.22 -11.57
C ALA A 107 15.08 -6.92 -10.28
N VAL A 108 14.33 -6.57 -9.22
CA VAL A 108 14.88 -6.22 -7.90
C VAL A 108 14.04 -6.88 -6.81
N PRO A 109 14.64 -7.33 -5.70
CA PRO A 109 13.94 -8.00 -4.60
C PRO A 109 13.24 -7.00 -3.66
N LEU A 110 12.41 -6.15 -4.24
CA LEU A 110 11.61 -5.15 -3.52
C LEU A 110 10.13 -5.51 -3.56
N ALA A 111 9.47 -5.34 -2.42
CA ALA A 111 8.02 -5.32 -2.34
C ALA A 111 7.51 -3.90 -2.53
N ILE A 112 6.38 -3.75 -3.22
CA ILE A 112 5.72 -2.47 -3.44
C ILE A 112 4.24 -2.54 -3.11
N SER A 113 3.67 -1.42 -2.68
CA SER A 113 2.23 -1.26 -2.46
C SER A 113 1.78 0.14 -2.83
N LEU A 114 0.53 0.25 -3.30
CA LEU A 114 -0.07 1.52 -3.69
C LEU A 114 -1.45 1.67 -3.05
N SER A 115 -1.77 2.89 -2.64
CA SER A 115 -3.11 3.31 -2.24
C SER A 115 -3.46 4.64 -2.89
N ARG A 116 -4.76 4.91 -3.02
CA ARG A 116 -5.26 6.19 -3.52
C ARG A 116 -6.63 6.48 -2.93
N THR A 117 -6.85 7.73 -2.56
CA THR A 117 -8.09 8.19 -1.94
C THR A 117 -8.26 9.69 -2.13
N ALA A 118 -9.43 10.13 -2.57
CA ALA A 118 -9.85 11.54 -2.62
C ALA A 118 -8.78 12.51 -3.20
N GLY A 119 -8.14 12.11 -4.30
CA GLY A 119 -7.10 12.88 -4.97
C GLY A 119 -5.71 12.73 -4.37
N TRP A 120 -5.49 11.78 -3.47
CA TRP A 120 -4.17 11.42 -2.96
C TRP A 120 -3.70 10.09 -3.53
N GLY A 121 -2.43 10.03 -3.91
CA GLY A 121 -1.71 8.80 -4.18
C GLY A 121 -0.67 8.55 -3.09
N VAL A 122 -0.55 7.30 -2.65
CA VAL A 122 0.48 6.85 -1.71
C VAL A 122 1.15 5.61 -2.28
N PHE A 123 2.47 5.59 -2.22
CA PHE A 123 3.29 4.49 -2.72
C PHE A 123 4.31 4.08 -1.66
N ALA A 124 4.43 2.81 -1.40
CA ALA A 124 5.39 2.25 -0.47
C ALA A 124 6.31 1.23 -1.15
N VAL A 125 7.57 1.25 -0.78
CA VAL A 125 8.61 0.28 -1.15
C VAL A 125 9.25 -0.25 0.12
N GLY A 126 9.51 -1.54 0.18
CA GLY A 126 10.18 -2.17 1.30
C GLY A 126 10.98 -3.39 0.92
N ALA A 127 11.80 -3.85 1.86
CA ALA A 127 12.57 -5.07 1.72
C ALA A 127 11.68 -6.31 1.67
N GLY A 128 12.13 -7.32 0.91
CA GLY A 128 11.50 -8.63 0.89
C GLY A 128 10.34 -8.75 -0.08
N THR A 129 9.40 -9.64 0.23
CA THR A 129 8.36 -10.07 -0.70
C THR A 129 6.98 -9.48 -0.44
N ALA A 130 6.79 -8.78 0.68
CA ALA A 130 5.48 -8.27 1.07
C ALA A 130 5.57 -6.91 1.78
N ILE A 131 4.70 -6.01 1.38
CA ILE A 131 4.45 -4.71 2.00
C ILE A 131 3.03 -4.29 1.66
N GLY A 132 2.35 -3.60 2.55
CA GLY A 132 1.05 -3.02 2.28
C GLY A 132 0.96 -1.61 2.82
N VAL A 133 0.50 -0.68 2.00
CA VAL A 133 0.14 0.68 2.43
C VAL A 133 -1.31 0.93 2.10
N ASP A 134 -2.02 1.50 3.06
CA ASP A 134 -3.36 2.00 2.83
C ASP A 134 -3.51 3.42 3.33
N ALA A 135 -4.31 4.19 2.61
CA ALA A 135 -4.60 5.59 2.90
C ALA A 135 -6.08 5.86 2.66
N GLU A 136 -6.72 6.52 3.62
CA GLU A 136 -8.12 6.94 3.54
C GLU A 136 -8.28 8.41 3.91
N ALA A 137 -9.04 9.13 3.09
CA ALA A 137 -9.45 10.48 3.45
C ALA A 137 -10.41 10.44 4.63
N LEU A 138 -10.15 11.27 5.64
CA LEU A 138 -11.03 11.38 6.79
C LEU A 138 -12.39 11.96 6.36
N ARG A 139 -13.44 11.18 6.55
CA ARG A 139 -14.82 11.48 6.17
C ARG A 139 -15.80 10.75 7.09
N PRO A 140 -17.08 11.18 7.13
CA PRO A 140 -18.09 10.45 7.88
C PRO A 140 -18.15 8.97 7.50
N VAL A 141 -18.23 8.12 8.49
CA VAL A 141 -18.25 6.67 8.35
C VAL A 141 -19.69 6.20 8.18
N ARG A 142 -19.92 5.29 7.24
CA ARG A 142 -21.23 4.63 7.09
C ARG A 142 -21.41 3.57 8.19
N GLU A 143 -22.58 3.53 8.83
CA GLU A 143 -22.89 2.57 9.91
C GLU A 143 -22.66 1.10 9.48
N ALA A 144 -22.95 0.76 8.22
CA ALA A 144 -22.72 -0.58 7.69
C ALA A 144 -21.25 -1.06 7.81
N LEU A 145 -20.29 -0.13 7.86
CA LEU A 145 -18.87 -0.46 8.05
C LEU A 145 -18.51 -0.70 9.52
N LEU A 146 -19.42 -0.44 10.46
CA LEU A 146 -19.24 -0.72 11.88
C LEU A 146 -19.73 -2.14 12.29
N SER A 147 -20.00 -2.98 11.28
CA SER A 147 -20.48 -4.34 11.47
C SER A 147 -19.40 -5.29 12.01
N ASP A 148 -19.84 -6.44 12.52
CA ASP A 148 -18.98 -7.53 12.99
C ASP A 148 -18.23 -8.24 11.84
N THR A 149 -18.68 -8.11 10.60
CA THR A 149 -17.95 -8.58 9.42
C THR A 149 -16.71 -7.75 9.10
N VAL A 150 -16.65 -6.51 9.59
CA VAL A 150 -15.52 -5.58 9.36
C VAL A 150 -14.66 -5.41 10.61
N LEU A 151 -15.30 -5.32 11.79
CA LEU A 151 -14.64 -4.99 13.05
C LEU A 151 -14.64 -6.18 14.00
N THR A 152 -13.53 -6.39 14.71
CA THR A 152 -13.49 -7.32 15.83
C THR A 152 -14.33 -6.82 17.02
N ALA A 153 -14.63 -7.67 17.98
CA ALA A 153 -15.34 -7.25 19.19
C ALA A 153 -14.59 -6.17 19.98
N ALA A 154 -13.25 -6.28 20.05
CA ALA A 154 -12.39 -5.31 20.73
C ALA A 154 -12.39 -3.95 20.01
N GLU A 155 -12.33 -3.95 18.68
CA GLU A 155 -12.38 -2.72 17.87
C GLU A 155 -13.73 -2.01 18.00
N ARG A 156 -14.85 -2.76 17.99
CA ARG A 156 -16.18 -2.19 18.25
C ARG A 156 -16.29 -1.60 19.66
N GLY A 157 -15.72 -2.28 20.66
CA GLY A 157 -15.63 -1.75 22.02
C GLY A 157 -14.90 -0.42 22.05
N HIS A 158 -13.69 -0.39 21.50
CA HIS A 158 -12.87 0.83 21.42
C HIS A 158 -13.59 1.98 20.72
N LEU A 159 -14.25 1.73 19.59
CA LEU A 159 -14.97 2.77 18.86
C LEU A 159 -16.19 3.33 19.63
N ARG A 160 -16.87 2.50 20.45
CA ARG A 160 -17.96 2.98 21.34
C ARG A 160 -17.44 3.90 22.43
N ASP A 161 -16.25 3.62 22.95
CA ASP A 161 -15.64 4.42 24.03
C ASP A 161 -15.06 5.74 23.53
N VAL A 162 -14.81 5.89 22.23
CA VAL A 162 -14.35 7.15 21.62
C VAL A 162 -15.54 8.11 21.42
N PRO A 163 -15.41 9.41 21.78
CA PRO A 163 -16.45 10.41 21.55
C PRO A 163 -16.92 10.44 20.09
N GLU A 164 -18.24 10.63 19.90
CA GLU A 164 -18.82 10.77 18.56
C GLU A 164 -18.25 11.94 17.76
N GLY A 165 -18.46 11.93 16.46
CA GLY A 165 -17.96 12.94 15.55
C GLY A 165 -16.56 12.64 15.04
N THR A 166 -15.73 13.66 14.90
CA THR A 166 -14.39 13.56 14.26
C THR A 166 -13.48 12.55 14.96
N ALA A 167 -13.52 12.47 16.30
CA ALA A 167 -12.67 11.55 17.05
C ALA A 167 -12.96 10.08 16.68
N ARG A 168 -14.25 9.70 16.67
CA ARG A 168 -14.68 8.33 16.29
C ARG A 168 -14.41 8.03 14.82
N GLN A 169 -14.58 9.03 13.94
CA GLN A 169 -14.22 8.90 12.53
C GLN A 169 -12.72 8.61 12.34
N CYS A 170 -11.86 9.37 13.00
CA CYS A 170 -10.40 9.14 12.98
C CYS A 170 -10.04 7.76 13.53
N ALA A 171 -10.67 7.33 14.64
CA ALA A 171 -10.45 6.02 15.22
C ALA A 171 -10.87 4.89 14.27
N PHE A 172 -12.01 5.02 13.60
CA PHE A 172 -12.45 4.04 12.60
C PHE A 172 -11.49 3.98 11.41
N HIS A 173 -11.12 5.14 10.83
CA HIS A 173 -10.20 5.16 9.69
C HIS A 173 -8.83 4.59 10.04
N ARG A 174 -8.37 4.74 11.29
CA ARG A 174 -7.16 4.06 11.78
C ARG A 174 -7.32 2.54 11.75
N VAL A 175 -8.42 2.01 12.27
CA VAL A 175 -8.71 0.56 12.21
C VAL A 175 -8.74 0.08 10.77
N TRP A 176 -9.49 0.78 9.92
CA TRP A 176 -9.69 0.42 8.53
C TRP A 176 -8.38 0.39 7.75
N THR A 177 -7.59 1.48 7.81
CA THR A 177 -6.31 1.55 7.09
C THR A 177 -5.30 0.51 7.58
N ARG A 178 -5.28 0.18 8.87
CA ARG A 178 -4.46 -0.91 9.40
C ARG A 178 -4.87 -2.27 8.83
N LYS A 179 -6.17 -2.57 8.75
CA LYS A 179 -6.69 -3.81 8.14
C LYS A 179 -6.32 -3.88 6.67
N GLU A 180 -6.65 -2.84 5.91
CA GLU A 180 -6.36 -2.77 4.47
C GLU A 180 -4.86 -2.85 4.17
N ALA A 181 -4.00 -2.25 4.98
CA ALA A 181 -2.56 -2.38 4.84
C ALA A 181 -2.10 -3.84 5.00
N VAL A 182 -2.64 -4.57 5.99
CA VAL A 182 -2.34 -6.00 6.17
C VAL A 182 -2.88 -6.81 4.99
N VAL A 183 -4.13 -6.59 4.57
CA VAL A 183 -4.75 -7.29 3.43
C VAL A 183 -3.93 -7.11 2.15
N LYS A 184 -3.45 -5.87 1.89
CA LYS A 184 -2.58 -5.57 0.75
C LYS A 184 -1.22 -6.25 0.86
N ALA A 185 -0.65 -6.33 2.06
CA ALA A 185 0.62 -7.01 2.30
C ALA A 185 0.50 -8.54 2.13
N VAL A 186 -0.60 -9.13 2.60
CA VAL A 186 -0.94 -10.55 2.38
C VAL A 186 -1.19 -10.83 0.89
N GLY A 187 -1.89 -9.93 0.21
CA GLY A 187 -2.09 -9.97 -1.24
C GLY A 187 -3.28 -10.79 -1.72
N VAL A 188 -4.12 -11.32 -0.82
CA VAL A 188 -5.33 -12.10 -1.18
C VAL A 188 -6.55 -11.24 -1.47
N GLY A 189 -6.48 -9.94 -1.14
CA GLY A 189 -7.59 -8.99 -1.25
C GLY A 189 -8.64 -9.16 -0.14
N LEU A 190 -9.63 -8.25 -0.12
CA LEU A 190 -10.68 -8.23 0.90
C LEU A 190 -11.52 -9.52 0.90
N ALA A 191 -11.84 -10.06 -0.27
CA ALA A 191 -12.65 -11.26 -0.41
C ALA A 191 -11.96 -12.52 0.17
N GLY A 192 -10.62 -12.51 0.26
CA GLY A 192 -9.83 -13.60 0.83
C GLY A 192 -9.44 -13.40 2.30
N THR A 193 -10.03 -12.39 2.99
CA THR A 193 -9.66 -12.05 4.37
C THR A 193 -10.89 -11.87 5.24
N ASP A 194 -10.96 -12.58 6.35
CA ASP A 194 -11.97 -12.34 7.39
C ASP A 194 -11.53 -11.13 8.24
N LEU A 195 -12.08 -9.96 7.91
CA LEU A 195 -11.77 -8.72 8.62
C LEU A 195 -12.26 -8.72 10.07
N GLY A 196 -13.35 -9.45 10.37
CA GLY A 196 -13.90 -9.56 11.72
C GLY A 196 -12.96 -10.30 12.68
N ARG A 197 -11.98 -11.05 12.15
CA ARG A 197 -10.94 -11.75 12.93
C ARG A 197 -9.58 -11.08 12.92
N LEU A 198 -9.40 -10.00 12.12
CA LEU A 198 -8.13 -9.29 12.01
C LEU A 198 -8.07 -8.14 13.03
N GLU A 199 -7.56 -8.41 14.24
CA GLU A 199 -7.44 -7.43 15.31
C GLU A 199 -6.27 -6.47 15.10
N THR A 200 -6.54 -5.16 15.02
CA THR A 200 -5.56 -4.12 14.68
C THR A 200 -5.03 -3.31 15.86
N ARG A 201 -5.48 -3.60 17.09
CA ARG A 201 -5.04 -2.91 18.31
C ARG A 201 -5.23 -1.39 18.24
N PRO A 202 -6.47 -0.88 18.08
CA PRO A 202 -6.74 0.55 17.94
C PRO A 202 -6.41 1.37 19.19
N ASP A 203 -6.37 0.72 20.35
CA ASP A 203 -5.96 1.26 21.64
C ASP A 203 -4.46 1.64 21.71
N ARG A 204 -3.65 1.17 20.74
CA ARG A 204 -2.21 1.38 20.73
C ARG A 204 -1.77 2.30 19.60
N THR A 205 -0.78 3.16 19.93
CA THR A 205 -0.08 4.03 18.99
C THR A 205 1.29 3.43 18.60
N GLY A 206 1.90 3.98 17.56
CA GLY A 206 3.21 3.54 17.08
C GLY A 206 3.17 2.24 16.29
N ARG A 207 4.17 1.40 16.48
CA ARG A 207 4.25 0.08 15.83
C ARG A 207 3.44 -0.94 16.62
N VAL A 208 2.49 -1.59 15.98
CA VAL A 208 1.68 -2.66 16.57
C VAL A 208 1.93 -3.98 15.83
N ARG A 209 1.83 -5.08 16.55
CA ARG A 209 1.86 -6.42 15.97
C ARG A 209 0.43 -6.86 15.71
N VAL A 210 0.17 -7.23 14.47
CA VAL A 210 -1.11 -7.75 13.99
C VAL A 210 -0.89 -9.17 13.46
N THR A 211 -1.80 -10.09 13.78
CA THR A 211 -1.75 -11.46 13.28
C THR A 211 -2.89 -11.67 12.30
N HIS A 212 -2.55 -12.07 11.09
CA HIS A 212 -3.49 -12.51 10.07
C HIS A 212 -3.58 -14.03 10.11
N HIS A 213 -4.79 -14.56 10.29
CA HIS A 213 -5.09 -15.99 10.34
C HIS A 213 -5.73 -16.42 9.03
N THR A 214 -5.24 -17.52 8.49
CA THR A 214 -5.93 -18.36 7.51
C THR A 214 -6.29 -19.68 8.19
N ASP A 215 -7.01 -20.57 7.51
CA ASP A 215 -7.39 -21.87 8.08
C ASP A 215 -6.16 -22.71 8.49
N ASP A 216 -5.06 -22.59 7.73
CA ASP A 216 -3.86 -23.41 7.93
C ASP A 216 -2.71 -22.67 8.62
N HIS A 217 -2.67 -21.33 8.57
CA HIS A 217 -1.49 -20.57 8.95
C HIS A 217 -1.84 -19.26 9.67
N ALA A 218 -0.90 -18.80 10.49
CA ALA A 218 -0.92 -17.49 11.09
C ALA A 218 0.34 -16.71 10.68
N THR A 219 0.17 -15.53 10.10
CA THR A 219 1.26 -14.64 9.73
C THR A 219 1.25 -13.37 10.58
N ALA A 220 2.42 -12.96 11.02
CA ALA A 220 2.55 -11.78 11.87
C ALA A 220 3.06 -10.58 11.06
N TRP A 221 2.43 -9.44 11.28
CA TRP A 221 2.70 -8.17 10.63
C TRP A 221 3.06 -7.10 11.65
N THR A 222 4.02 -6.26 11.32
CA THR A 222 4.27 -5.00 12.01
C THR A 222 3.50 -3.93 11.25
N VAL A 223 2.53 -3.32 11.91
CA VAL A 223 1.70 -2.25 11.35
C VAL A 223 2.04 -0.94 12.05
N GLN A 224 2.17 0.12 11.28
CA GLN A 224 2.52 1.46 11.77
C GLN A 224 1.64 2.51 11.10
N ASP A 225 1.03 3.39 11.92
CA ASP A 225 0.37 4.57 11.39
C ASP A 225 1.42 5.57 10.90
N LEU A 226 1.14 6.22 9.77
CA LEU A 226 1.98 7.24 9.17
C LEU A 226 1.25 8.58 9.15
N HIS A 227 1.92 9.63 9.58
CA HIS A 227 1.38 10.99 9.47
C HIS A 227 1.87 11.65 8.18
N LEU A 228 1.05 11.64 7.15
CA LEU A 228 1.34 12.25 5.86
C LEU A 228 0.58 13.56 5.66
N SER A 229 -0.58 13.70 6.28
CA SER A 229 -1.45 14.87 6.25
C SER A 229 -2.53 14.73 7.31
N ASP A 230 -3.01 15.85 7.89
CA ASP A 230 -4.14 15.88 8.83
C ASP A 230 -5.48 15.43 8.21
N ARG A 231 -5.53 15.30 6.89
CA ARG A 231 -6.73 14.87 6.14
C ARG A 231 -6.75 13.38 5.82
N LEU A 232 -5.70 12.65 6.20
CA LEU A 232 -5.52 11.24 5.85
C LEU A 232 -5.28 10.39 7.10
N ALA A 233 -5.95 9.25 7.16
CA ALA A 233 -5.46 8.11 7.93
C ALA A 233 -4.60 7.26 7.00
N VAL A 234 -3.41 6.89 7.43
CA VAL A 234 -2.48 6.07 6.63
C VAL A 234 -1.84 5.02 7.52
N ALA A 235 -1.77 3.78 7.02
CA ALA A 235 -1.08 2.70 7.69
C ALA A 235 -0.15 1.95 6.74
N LEU A 236 0.97 1.48 7.27
CA LEU A 236 1.97 0.65 6.59
C LEU A 236 2.09 -0.68 7.33
N ALA A 237 1.95 -1.80 6.59
CA ALA A 237 2.16 -3.15 7.10
C ALA A 237 3.39 -3.79 6.44
N ARG A 238 4.26 -4.40 7.26
CA ARG A 238 5.45 -5.14 6.83
C ARG A 238 5.50 -6.48 7.57
N PRO A 239 6.09 -7.55 6.99
CA PRO A 239 6.29 -8.80 7.72
C PRO A 239 6.99 -8.54 9.05
N ALA A 240 6.48 -9.12 10.14
CA ALA A 240 7.11 -8.96 11.45
C ALA A 240 8.48 -9.66 11.47
N GLY A 241 9.51 -8.94 11.88
CA GLY A 241 10.87 -9.47 11.91
C GLY A 241 11.89 -8.54 11.25
N PRO A 242 12.95 -9.05 10.63
CA PRO A 242 14.03 -8.24 10.05
C PRO A 242 13.55 -7.19 9.05
N ALA A 243 12.60 -7.54 8.17
CA ALA A 243 12.04 -6.63 7.14
C ALA A 243 11.26 -5.43 7.70
N SER A 244 10.98 -5.38 9.00
CA SER A 244 10.27 -4.27 9.65
C SER A 244 11.05 -3.60 10.78
N ARG A 245 12.33 -3.93 10.95
CA ARG A 245 13.16 -3.35 12.03
C ARG A 245 13.62 -1.94 11.70
N GLY A 246 13.92 -1.66 10.43
CA GLY A 246 14.44 -0.40 9.96
C GLY A 246 13.43 0.75 9.99
N ALA A 247 13.95 1.93 9.72
CA ALA A 247 13.18 3.15 9.62
C ALA A 247 12.16 3.12 8.46
N VAL A 248 11.16 3.98 8.58
CA VAL A 248 10.27 4.34 7.47
C VAL A 248 10.64 5.75 7.05
N HIS A 249 11.15 5.90 5.84
CA HIS A 249 11.54 7.18 5.25
C HIS A 249 10.35 7.76 4.50
N LEU A 250 9.93 8.95 4.90
CA LEU A 250 8.81 9.66 4.31
C LEU A 250 9.33 10.69 3.29
N HIS A 251 8.85 10.61 2.06
CA HIS A 251 9.23 11.49 0.96
C HIS A 251 8.04 12.40 0.61
N PRO A 252 8.06 13.67 1.08
CA PRO A 252 6.97 14.61 0.80
C PRO A 252 6.84 14.87 -0.70
N PRO A 253 5.67 15.36 -1.14
CA PRO A 253 5.48 15.77 -2.53
C PRO A 253 6.48 16.87 -2.91
N VAL A 254 7.09 16.72 -4.08
CA VAL A 254 7.94 17.73 -4.72
C VAL A 254 7.06 18.69 -5.50
#